data_91489ddfd8e2d8b4df590378c556da4e
#
_entry.id   91489ddfd8e2d8b4df590378c556da4e
#
_cell.length_a   1.000
_cell.length_b   1.000
_cell.length_c   1.000
_cell.angle_alpha   90.00
_cell.angle_beta   90.00
_cell.angle_gamma   90.00
#
_symmetry.space_group_name_H-M   'P 1'
#
loop_
_entity.id
_entity.type
_entity.pdbx_description
1 polymer ?
#
loop_
_entity_poly.entity_id
_entity_poly.type
_entity_poly.pdbx_seq_one_letter_code
_entity_poly.pdbx_strand_id
1 'polypeptide(L)'
;MSVSATEVAKAAVEFWRQGLGEDETEKRLKASIQYAKISAMEFDEAAELITAATNTMEVSAQHVADIFAYLGDASASGADEIGVAMQKASASAVEFGLSFEWLGAYIATISEKTRQAPEVIGTSLNSIMARLHSIKAKGYNEEDATQINDVAKALATIDVALLDNEGNWRAMSDIYTDIAEKWDTLDSKTKSYIATTMAGTRQQNYFLALMNDMSKGIEGGSRAYELYAGAMNAAGTASQKYAVWQESVEAAQNRLTAATQTFYSLLDADWMKRFYNGAADLVEVFAAGTDTLGGWNIMIPAISAGLIGLIAVVMKAIAAIKAMRAALMAGEGIAAAMSGGAIGAIIAAVAALSTVITMIAGAAASAREIEKVDYSSTIDTMTSYRDNIDGLVTE
;
A
#
# COMPACT_ATOMS: atom_id res chain seq x y z
N MET A 1 3.97 4.77 -9.64
CA MET A 1 4.29 3.37 -9.26
C MET A 1 3.02 2.54 -9.29
N SER A 2 2.99 1.45 -10.06
CA SER A 2 1.87 0.51 -10.07
C SER A 2 2.20 -0.65 -9.15
N VAL A 3 1.30 -1.02 -8.25
CA VAL A 3 1.44 -2.29 -7.52
C VAL A 3 1.15 -3.40 -8.51
N SER A 4 2.15 -4.21 -8.82
CA SER A 4 1.98 -5.33 -9.75
C SER A 4 1.36 -6.54 -9.03
N ALA A 5 0.63 -7.37 -9.77
CA ALA A 5 0.09 -8.62 -9.23
C ALA A 5 1.19 -9.51 -8.63
N THR A 6 2.41 -9.43 -9.17
CA THR A 6 3.58 -10.17 -8.68
C THR A 6 4.03 -9.68 -7.30
N GLU A 7 4.04 -8.36 -7.06
CA GLU A 7 4.40 -7.77 -5.76
C GLU A 7 3.37 -8.13 -4.70
N VAL A 8 2.07 -8.00 -5.02
CA VAL A 8 0.98 -8.41 -4.14
C VAL A 8 1.07 -9.90 -3.80
N ALA A 9 1.34 -10.76 -4.79
CA ALA A 9 1.50 -12.20 -4.56
C ALA A 9 2.70 -12.51 -3.68
N LYS A 10 3.83 -11.82 -3.84
CA LYS A 10 5.00 -11.99 -2.97
C LYS A 10 4.67 -11.61 -1.52
N ALA A 11 4.03 -10.46 -1.29
CA ALA A 11 3.64 -10.05 0.05
C ALA A 11 2.63 -11.03 0.68
N ALA A 12 1.67 -11.55 -0.09
CA ALA A 12 0.75 -12.57 0.38
C ALA A 12 1.48 -13.84 0.86
N VAL A 13 2.49 -14.28 0.13
CA VAL A 13 3.33 -15.44 0.51
C VAL A 13 4.08 -15.15 1.82
N GLU A 14 4.64 -13.94 1.99
CA GLU A 14 5.31 -13.55 3.24
C GLU A 14 4.35 -13.53 4.43
N PHE A 15 3.12 -13.04 4.24
CA PHE A 15 2.10 -13.04 5.29
C PHE A 15 1.68 -14.47 5.66
N TRP A 16 1.51 -15.37 4.70
CA TRP A 16 1.25 -16.79 4.96
C TRP A 16 2.41 -17.48 5.70
N ARG A 17 3.66 -17.15 5.37
CA ARG A 17 4.84 -17.64 6.11
C ARG A 17 4.86 -17.18 7.57
N GLN A 18 4.27 -16.02 7.87
CA GLN A 18 4.07 -15.53 9.24
C GLN A 18 2.90 -16.23 9.95
N GLY A 19 2.20 -17.15 9.27
CA GLY A 19 1.08 -17.90 9.82
C GLY A 19 -0.26 -17.16 9.77
N LEU A 20 -0.39 -16.08 8.98
CA LEU A 20 -1.63 -15.37 8.83
C LEU A 20 -2.63 -16.15 7.97
N GLY A 21 -3.90 -16.15 8.38
CA GLY A 21 -4.99 -16.70 7.61
C GLY A 21 -5.35 -15.83 6.40
N GLU A 22 -6.22 -16.34 5.54
CA GLU A 22 -6.64 -15.69 4.30
C GLU A 22 -7.22 -14.29 4.54
N ASP A 23 -8.21 -14.19 5.46
CA ASP A 23 -8.88 -12.92 5.79
C ASP A 23 -7.91 -11.84 6.31
N GLU A 24 -6.96 -12.21 7.15
CA GLU A 24 -5.99 -11.26 7.70
C GLU A 24 -4.95 -10.87 6.65
N THR A 25 -4.56 -11.80 5.79
CA THR A 25 -3.69 -11.53 4.64
C THR A 25 -4.34 -10.52 3.71
N GLU A 26 -5.62 -10.69 3.36
CA GLU A 26 -6.36 -9.75 2.51
C GLU A 26 -6.43 -8.35 3.14
N LYS A 27 -6.77 -8.25 4.43
CA LYS A 27 -6.83 -6.96 5.15
C LYS A 27 -5.48 -6.24 5.14
N ARG A 28 -4.38 -6.96 5.40
CA ARG A 28 -3.03 -6.37 5.38
C ARG A 28 -2.62 -5.94 3.99
N LEU A 29 -2.89 -6.74 2.96
CA LEU A 29 -2.61 -6.37 1.58
C LEU A 29 -3.38 -5.11 1.19
N LYS A 30 -4.67 -5.05 1.49
CA LYS A 30 -5.51 -3.87 1.21
C LYS A 30 -4.99 -2.61 1.89
N ALA A 31 -4.70 -2.68 3.18
CA ALA A 31 -4.17 -1.56 3.95
C ALA A 31 -2.80 -1.10 3.40
N SER A 32 -1.91 -2.05 3.05
CA SER A 32 -0.60 -1.76 2.47
C SER A 32 -0.70 -1.09 1.11
N ILE A 33 -1.63 -1.53 0.25
CA ILE A 33 -1.87 -0.89 -1.06
C ILE A 33 -2.38 0.55 -0.86
N GLN A 34 -3.35 0.75 0.02
CA GLN A 34 -3.88 2.07 0.32
C GLN A 34 -2.78 2.99 0.84
N TYR A 35 -2.01 2.52 1.82
CA TYR A 35 -0.92 3.29 2.41
C TYR A 35 0.17 3.61 1.40
N ALA A 36 0.63 2.64 0.59
CA ALA A 36 1.62 2.86 -0.45
C ALA A 36 1.22 3.97 -1.43
N LYS A 37 -0.07 4.02 -1.80
CA LYS A 37 -0.58 5.02 -2.75
C LYS A 37 -0.75 6.40 -2.15
N ILE A 38 -1.14 6.49 -0.88
CA ILE A 38 -1.30 7.75 -0.16
C ILE A 38 0.05 8.38 0.17
N SER A 39 1.03 7.56 0.56
CA SER A 39 2.36 8.00 0.97
C SER A 39 3.37 8.10 -0.17
N ALA A 40 2.99 7.70 -1.39
CA ALA A 40 3.88 7.59 -2.55
C ALA A 40 5.10 6.67 -2.32
N MET A 41 4.97 5.68 -1.42
CA MET A 41 5.99 4.67 -1.13
C MET A 41 5.90 3.48 -2.09
N GLU A 42 6.98 2.71 -2.16
CA GLU A 42 6.95 1.39 -2.76
C GLU A 42 6.07 0.44 -1.92
N PHE A 43 5.42 -0.50 -2.60
CA PHE A 43 4.45 -1.37 -1.94
C PHE A 43 5.08 -2.28 -0.88
N ASP A 44 6.28 -2.79 -1.10
CA ASP A 44 7.02 -3.63 -0.16
C ASP A 44 7.40 -2.88 1.12
N GLU A 45 7.86 -1.64 1.02
CA GLU A 45 8.12 -0.77 2.16
C GLU A 45 6.84 -0.48 2.96
N ALA A 46 5.75 -0.15 2.27
CA ALA A 46 4.45 0.09 2.91
C ALA A 46 3.93 -1.17 3.63
N ALA A 47 4.08 -2.35 3.02
CA ALA A 47 3.69 -3.62 3.60
C ALA A 47 4.53 -3.96 4.84
N GLU A 48 5.82 -3.65 4.84
CA GLU A 48 6.70 -3.81 5.99
C GLU A 48 6.27 -2.92 7.16
N LEU A 49 6.02 -1.63 6.93
CA LEU A 49 5.60 -0.70 7.97
C LEU A 49 4.24 -1.06 8.57
N ILE A 50 3.25 -1.39 7.74
CA ILE A 50 1.93 -1.86 8.20
C ILE A 50 2.09 -3.12 9.04
N THR A 51 2.90 -4.08 8.59
CA THR A 51 3.13 -5.34 9.30
C THR A 51 3.84 -5.14 10.63
N ALA A 52 4.89 -4.32 10.65
CA ALA A 52 5.63 -4.01 11.86
C ALA A 52 4.72 -3.35 12.90
N ALA A 53 3.94 -2.35 12.52
CA ALA A 53 3.01 -1.68 13.42
C ALA A 53 1.91 -2.63 13.93
N THR A 54 1.29 -3.40 13.03
CA THR A 54 0.23 -4.36 13.38
C THR A 54 0.72 -5.43 14.35
N ASN A 55 1.90 -5.99 14.09
CA ASN A 55 2.45 -7.06 14.94
C ASN A 55 2.96 -6.54 16.29
N THR A 56 3.52 -5.33 16.33
CA THR A 56 4.10 -4.78 17.55
C THR A 56 3.07 -4.14 18.45
N MET A 57 2.12 -3.38 17.88
CA MET A 57 1.15 -2.60 18.65
C MET A 57 -0.21 -3.31 18.79
N GLU A 58 -0.37 -4.51 18.22
CA GLU A 58 -1.60 -5.31 18.24
C GLU A 58 -2.85 -4.58 17.73
N VAL A 59 -2.65 -3.68 16.77
CA VAL A 59 -3.71 -2.90 16.11
C VAL A 59 -4.01 -3.45 14.72
N SER A 60 -5.20 -3.21 14.18
CA SER A 60 -5.54 -3.69 12.84
C SER A 60 -4.77 -2.93 11.74
N ALA A 61 -4.47 -3.61 10.64
CA ALA A 61 -3.75 -3.01 9.52
C ALA A 61 -4.48 -1.77 8.94
N GLN A 62 -5.80 -1.79 8.89
CA GLN A 62 -6.59 -0.65 8.43
C GLN A 62 -6.46 0.53 9.39
N HIS A 63 -6.48 0.29 10.69
CA HIS A 63 -6.29 1.34 11.70
C HIS A 63 -4.93 1.99 11.60
N VAL A 64 -3.87 1.21 11.37
CA VAL A 64 -2.52 1.73 11.11
C VAL A 64 -2.51 2.64 9.89
N ALA A 65 -3.08 2.18 8.77
CA ALA A 65 -3.15 2.96 7.54
C ALA A 65 -3.94 4.26 7.72
N ASP A 66 -5.05 4.21 8.45
CA ASP A 66 -5.91 5.37 8.73
C ASP A 66 -5.16 6.43 9.56
N ILE A 67 -4.44 6.01 10.59
CA ILE A 67 -3.64 6.93 11.44
C ILE A 67 -2.48 7.53 10.65
N PHE A 68 -1.74 6.73 9.88
CA PHE A 68 -0.66 7.25 9.03
C PHE A 68 -1.19 8.26 8.01
N ALA A 69 -2.32 7.94 7.38
CA ALA A 69 -2.97 8.84 6.43
C ALA A 69 -3.42 10.17 7.08
N TYR A 70 -4.01 10.10 8.27
CA TYR A 70 -4.44 11.26 9.02
C TYR A 70 -3.26 12.13 9.46
N LEU A 71 -2.26 11.53 10.12
CA LEU A 71 -1.11 12.27 10.64
C LEU A 71 -0.27 12.89 9.52
N GLY A 72 -0.14 12.18 8.39
CA GLY A 72 0.55 12.73 7.21
C GLY A 72 -0.13 13.96 6.61
N ASP A 73 -1.46 14.08 6.72
CA ASP A 73 -2.20 15.26 6.30
C ASP A 73 -2.21 16.38 7.35
N ALA A 74 -2.42 15.95 8.58
CA ALA A 74 -2.63 16.89 9.68
C ALA A 74 -1.30 17.47 10.18
N SER A 75 -0.14 16.92 9.83
CA SER A 75 1.16 17.39 10.32
C SER A 75 2.07 17.89 9.18
N ALA A 76 3.24 18.39 9.54
CA ALA A 76 4.25 18.83 8.59
C ALA A 76 5.12 17.68 8.04
N SER A 77 4.87 16.44 8.48
CA SER A 77 5.58 15.24 8.04
C SER A 77 4.69 14.41 7.12
N GLY A 78 5.27 13.77 6.11
CA GLY A 78 4.55 12.85 5.25
C GLY A 78 4.09 11.58 5.99
N ALA A 79 3.10 10.89 5.45
CA ALA A 79 2.64 9.61 6.00
C ALA A 79 3.76 8.56 6.02
N ASP A 80 4.63 8.55 4.99
CA ASP A 80 5.84 7.73 4.88
C ASP A 80 6.81 7.97 6.05
N GLU A 81 7.13 9.24 6.29
CA GLU A 81 8.03 9.66 7.36
C GLU A 81 7.50 9.27 8.75
N ILE A 82 6.20 9.46 8.99
CA ILE A 82 5.54 9.06 10.25
C ILE A 82 5.65 7.54 10.44
N GLY A 83 5.39 6.76 9.39
CA GLY A 83 5.48 5.29 9.45
C GLY A 83 6.87 4.82 9.85
N VAL A 84 7.93 5.35 9.23
CA VAL A 84 9.33 5.02 9.55
C VAL A 84 9.67 5.38 11.00
N ALA A 85 9.26 6.56 11.47
CA ALA A 85 9.53 6.99 12.84
C ALA A 85 8.81 6.09 13.87
N MET A 86 7.55 5.73 13.59
CA MET A 86 6.78 4.86 14.47
C MET A 86 7.37 3.45 14.53
N GLN A 87 7.86 2.90 13.43
CA GLN A 87 8.56 1.61 13.41
C GLN A 87 9.74 1.58 14.40
N LYS A 88 10.51 2.67 14.49
CA LYS A 88 11.66 2.75 15.39
C LYS A 88 11.29 2.80 16.89
N ALA A 89 10.08 3.25 17.22
CA ALA A 89 9.67 3.49 18.61
C ALA A 89 8.57 2.54 19.10
N SER A 90 7.88 1.81 18.22
CA SER A 90 6.70 1.00 18.54
C SER A 90 6.95 -0.03 19.64
N ALA A 91 8.04 -0.78 19.57
CA ALA A 91 8.32 -1.83 20.55
C ALA A 91 8.43 -1.26 22.00
N SER A 92 9.15 -0.15 22.14
CA SER A 92 9.26 0.53 23.44
C SER A 92 7.93 1.17 23.84
N ALA A 93 7.18 1.74 22.89
CA ALA A 93 5.87 2.34 23.18
C ALA A 93 4.90 1.34 23.83
N VAL A 94 4.86 0.12 23.32
CA VAL A 94 4.04 -0.96 23.92
C VAL A 94 4.47 -1.27 25.35
N GLU A 95 5.77 -1.43 25.58
CA GLU A 95 6.32 -1.72 26.92
C GLU A 95 5.96 -0.64 27.94
N PHE A 96 5.83 0.61 27.48
CA PHE A 96 5.51 1.77 28.32
C PHE A 96 4.05 2.20 28.30
N GLY A 97 3.16 1.34 27.78
CA GLY A 97 1.72 1.58 27.73
C GLY A 97 1.32 2.81 26.93
N LEU A 98 2.14 3.19 25.93
CA LEU A 98 1.83 4.30 25.03
C LEU A 98 1.03 3.77 23.84
N SER A 99 -0.16 4.31 23.59
CA SER A 99 -0.99 3.89 22.48
C SER A 99 -0.39 4.32 21.13
N PHE A 100 -0.86 3.66 20.07
CA PHE A 100 -0.42 3.95 18.70
C PHE A 100 -0.71 5.40 18.30
N GLU A 101 -1.87 5.91 18.69
CA GLU A 101 -2.31 7.28 18.44
C GLU A 101 -1.42 8.31 19.16
N TRP A 102 -1.11 8.07 20.43
CA TRP A 102 -0.22 8.93 21.19
C TRP A 102 1.20 8.94 20.63
N LEU A 103 1.73 7.76 20.27
CA LEU A 103 3.04 7.66 19.64
C LEU A 103 3.11 8.49 18.36
N GLY A 104 2.12 8.36 17.48
CA GLY A 104 2.01 9.13 16.26
C GLY A 104 1.89 10.63 16.50
N ALA A 105 1.04 11.04 17.45
CA ALA A 105 0.86 12.44 17.82
C ALA A 105 2.14 13.07 18.37
N TYR A 106 2.91 12.35 19.19
CA TYR A 106 4.20 12.84 19.71
C TYR A 106 5.22 13.01 18.60
N ILE A 107 5.37 12.01 17.72
CA ILE A 107 6.29 12.09 16.58
C ILE A 107 5.94 13.29 15.69
N ALA A 108 4.69 13.43 15.31
CA ALA A 108 4.23 14.50 14.45
C ALA A 108 4.44 15.89 15.10
N THR A 109 4.10 16.04 16.38
CA THR A 109 4.30 17.28 17.12
C THR A 109 5.77 17.67 17.22
N ILE A 110 6.64 16.71 17.57
CA ILE A 110 8.07 16.97 17.65
C ILE A 110 8.64 17.33 16.28
N SER A 111 8.23 16.64 15.22
CA SER A 111 8.63 16.92 13.84
C SER A 111 8.24 18.35 13.42
N GLU A 112 7.00 18.75 13.67
CA GLU A 112 6.55 20.13 13.40
C GLU A 112 7.37 21.20 14.11
N LYS A 113 7.72 20.96 15.38
CA LYS A 113 8.45 21.94 16.22
C LYS A 113 9.93 21.98 15.92
N THR A 114 10.55 20.84 15.62
CA THR A 114 12.00 20.73 15.50
C THR A 114 12.50 20.67 14.06
N ARG A 115 11.62 20.32 13.11
CA ARG A 115 11.96 20.09 11.70
C ARG A 115 13.04 19.02 11.51
N GLN A 116 13.18 18.12 12.48
CA GLN A 116 14.09 16.98 12.37
C GLN A 116 13.42 15.84 11.60
N ALA A 117 14.26 15.02 10.98
CA ALA A 117 13.80 13.83 10.27
C ALA A 117 13.05 12.90 11.24
N PRO A 118 11.84 12.42 10.89
CA PRO A 118 11.01 11.58 11.75
C PRO A 118 11.72 10.33 12.26
N GLU A 119 12.59 9.71 11.47
CA GLU A 119 13.41 8.58 11.90
C GLU A 119 14.29 8.91 13.12
N VAL A 120 14.87 10.11 13.13
CA VAL A 120 15.68 10.60 14.28
C VAL A 120 14.79 10.79 15.50
N ILE A 121 13.57 11.29 15.29
CA ILE A 121 12.57 11.48 16.36
C ILE A 121 12.13 10.14 16.94
N GLY A 122 11.82 9.15 16.09
CA GLY A 122 11.46 7.81 16.54
C GLY A 122 12.57 7.15 17.37
N THR A 123 13.82 7.23 16.91
CA THR A 123 14.98 6.75 17.65
C THR A 123 15.17 7.49 18.97
N SER A 124 14.90 8.79 18.99
CA SER A 124 15.00 9.61 20.21
C SER A 124 13.93 9.27 21.22
N LEU A 125 12.68 9.08 20.81
CA LEU A 125 11.59 8.64 21.67
C LEU A 125 11.88 7.25 22.26
N ASN A 126 12.38 6.32 21.45
CA ASN A 126 12.83 5.02 21.93
C ASN A 126 13.87 5.16 23.04
N SER A 127 14.87 6.03 22.85
CA SER A 127 15.90 6.29 23.86
C SER A 127 15.35 6.94 25.13
N ILE A 128 14.38 7.83 25.02
CA ILE A 128 13.71 8.47 26.15
C ILE A 128 12.91 7.43 26.95
N MET A 129 12.14 6.60 26.26
CA MET A 129 11.37 5.51 26.86
C MET A 129 12.30 4.55 27.62
N ALA A 130 13.37 4.08 27.01
CA ALA A 130 14.34 3.20 27.65
C ALA A 130 14.97 3.80 28.93
N ARG A 131 15.06 5.13 29.05
CA ARG A 131 15.56 5.80 30.27
C ARG A 131 14.54 5.81 31.40
N LEU A 132 13.26 5.90 31.08
CA LEU A 132 12.18 5.87 32.09
C LEU A 132 12.24 4.61 32.96
N HIS A 133 12.48 3.46 32.35
CA HIS A 133 12.58 2.18 33.04
C HIS A 133 14.01 1.70 33.33
N SER A 134 15.02 2.53 33.10
CA SER A 134 16.39 2.12 33.40
C SER A 134 16.58 1.94 34.90
N ILE A 135 16.37 0.72 35.36
CA ILE A 135 16.78 0.27 36.69
C ILE A 135 18.29 0.09 36.61
N LYS A 136 19.05 0.83 37.43
CA LYS A 136 20.50 0.59 37.52
C LYS A 136 20.70 -0.84 38.02
N ALA A 137 21.27 -1.68 37.16
CA ALA A 137 21.54 -3.10 37.43
C ALA A 137 22.54 -3.34 38.60
N LYS A 138 22.91 -2.33 39.35
CA LYS A 138 23.82 -2.41 40.48
C LYS A 138 23.02 -2.54 41.77
N GLY A 139 22.70 -3.78 42.15
CA GLY A 139 22.17 -4.15 43.45
C GLY A 139 20.67 -4.10 43.55
N TYR A 140 19.98 -5.00 42.82
CA TYR A 140 18.66 -5.43 43.23
C TYR A 140 18.83 -6.27 44.49
N ASN A 141 18.84 -5.64 45.65
CA ASN A 141 18.60 -6.32 46.93
C ASN A 141 17.10 -6.23 47.18
N GLU A 142 16.43 -7.36 47.36
CA GLU A 142 15.01 -7.44 47.71
C GLU A 142 14.62 -6.61 48.97
N GLU A 143 15.59 -6.19 49.76
CA GLU A 143 15.41 -5.34 50.93
C GLU A 143 15.41 -3.83 50.60
N ASP A 144 15.79 -3.41 49.37
CA ASP A 144 15.88 -2.02 48.98
C ASP A 144 15.04 -1.77 47.72
N ALA A 145 13.74 -2.05 47.80
CA ALA A 145 12.73 -1.72 46.76
C ALA A 145 12.62 -0.21 46.50
N THR A 146 13.51 0.60 47.07
CA THR A 146 13.54 2.08 46.96
C THR A 146 14.65 2.63 46.12
N GLN A 147 15.35 1.84 45.27
CA GLN A 147 16.25 2.41 44.27
C GLN A 147 15.48 3.01 43.08
N ILE A 148 14.81 4.09 43.41
CA ILE A 148 14.17 5.03 42.47
C ILE A 148 15.28 5.47 41.48
N ASN A 149 15.04 5.26 40.19
CA ASN A 149 15.98 5.73 39.15
C ASN A 149 16.10 7.26 39.18
N ASP A 150 17.13 7.81 38.52
CA ASP A 150 17.34 9.25 38.52
C ASP A 150 16.17 10.03 37.91
N VAL A 151 15.41 9.40 37.02
CA VAL A 151 14.19 9.97 36.42
C VAL A 151 13.08 10.11 37.50
N ALA A 152 12.82 9.06 38.28
CA ALA A 152 11.84 9.12 39.35
C ALA A 152 12.21 10.20 40.39
N LYS A 153 13.48 10.35 40.73
CA LYS A 153 13.93 11.44 41.61
C LYS A 153 13.70 12.83 41.01
N ALA A 154 13.98 12.98 39.71
CA ALA A 154 13.72 14.25 39.03
C ALA A 154 12.24 14.58 39.00
N LEU A 155 11.39 13.62 38.68
CA LEU A 155 9.93 13.79 38.62
C LEU A 155 9.30 14.00 40.00
N ALA A 156 9.86 13.39 41.04
CA ALA A 156 9.41 13.62 42.42
C ALA A 156 9.62 15.10 42.86
N THR A 157 10.55 15.84 42.27
CA THR A 157 10.70 17.27 42.56
C THR A 157 9.53 18.13 42.09
N ILE A 158 8.69 17.57 41.23
CA ILE A 158 7.49 18.20 40.70
C ILE A 158 6.22 17.39 41.01
N ASP A 159 6.26 16.53 42.00
CA ASP A 159 5.16 15.67 42.44
C ASP A 159 4.54 14.84 41.29
N VAL A 160 5.36 14.29 40.40
CA VAL A 160 4.95 13.33 39.37
C VAL A 160 5.53 11.96 39.70
N ALA A 161 4.64 10.97 39.84
CA ALA A 161 5.01 9.60 40.13
C ALA A 161 5.18 8.80 38.84
N LEU A 162 6.19 7.91 38.80
CA LEU A 162 6.36 6.92 37.71
C LEU A 162 5.53 5.67 37.96
N LEU A 163 5.28 5.34 39.21
CA LEU A 163 4.52 4.15 39.63
C LEU A 163 3.15 4.55 40.17
N ASP A 164 2.21 3.65 40.01
CA ASP A 164 0.90 3.76 40.66
C ASP A 164 0.97 3.35 42.17
N ASN A 165 -0.18 3.38 42.84
CA ASN A 165 -0.25 3.03 44.26
C ASN A 165 -0.02 1.52 44.54
N GLU A 166 -0.06 0.69 43.50
CA GLU A 166 0.18 -0.75 43.55
C GLU A 166 1.62 -1.12 43.21
N GLY A 167 2.42 -0.13 42.79
CA GLY A 167 3.82 -0.30 42.41
C GLY A 167 4.03 -0.69 40.97
N ASN A 168 3.01 -0.61 40.10
CA ASN A 168 3.11 -0.85 38.68
C ASN A 168 3.54 0.43 37.97
N TRP A 169 4.16 0.26 36.79
CA TRP A 169 4.48 1.38 35.92
C TRP A 169 3.23 2.04 35.38
N ARG A 170 3.15 3.37 35.51
CA ARG A 170 2.09 4.17 34.90
C ARG A 170 2.32 4.29 33.39
N ALA A 171 1.23 4.46 32.63
CA ALA A 171 1.34 4.72 31.20
C ALA A 171 2.13 6.02 30.94
N MET A 172 2.97 5.97 29.92
CA MET A 172 3.83 7.12 29.57
C MET A 172 2.99 8.36 29.19
N SER A 173 1.83 8.17 28.56
CA SER A 173 0.88 9.25 28.25
C SER A 173 0.45 10.01 29.50
N ASP A 174 0.15 9.29 30.58
CA ASP A 174 -0.31 9.89 31.85
C ASP A 174 0.84 10.63 32.54
N ILE A 175 2.03 10.03 32.55
CA ILE A 175 3.23 10.68 33.10
C ILE A 175 3.53 11.98 32.35
N TYR A 176 3.44 11.97 31.01
CA TYR A 176 3.70 13.14 30.20
C TYR A 176 2.63 14.21 30.37
N THR A 177 1.38 13.82 30.55
CA THR A 177 0.28 14.74 30.85
C THR A 177 0.51 15.42 32.19
N ASP A 178 0.83 14.67 33.25
CA ASP A 178 1.14 15.25 34.58
C ASP A 178 2.34 16.20 34.56
N ILE A 179 3.38 15.87 33.80
CA ILE A 179 4.54 16.78 33.62
C ILE A 179 4.09 18.04 32.89
N ALA A 180 3.30 17.91 31.82
CA ALA A 180 2.85 19.01 30.99
C ALA A 180 1.95 19.98 31.78
N GLU A 181 1.06 19.48 32.63
CA GLU A 181 0.20 20.32 33.49
C GLU A 181 1.00 21.21 34.44
N LYS A 182 2.16 20.75 34.89
CA LYS A 182 3.02 21.49 35.81
C LYS A 182 4.07 22.31 35.09
N TRP A 183 4.32 22.03 33.79
CA TRP A 183 5.47 22.51 33.05
C TRP A 183 5.63 24.03 33.07
N ASP A 184 4.56 24.79 32.87
CA ASP A 184 4.63 26.25 32.78
C ASP A 184 4.91 26.94 34.12
N THR A 185 4.67 26.24 35.23
CA THR A 185 4.98 26.73 36.57
C THR A 185 6.46 26.57 36.95
N LEU A 186 7.20 25.76 36.20
CA LEU A 186 8.61 25.46 36.50
C LEU A 186 9.57 26.53 36.00
N ASP A 187 10.61 26.78 36.78
CA ASP A 187 11.71 27.60 36.33
C ASP A 187 12.59 26.89 35.28
N SER A 188 13.40 27.67 34.57
CA SER A 188 14.24 27.16 33.46
C SER A 188 15.27 26.11 33.89
N LYS A 189 15.76 26.15 35.13
CA LYS A 189 16.72 25.18 35.63
C LYS A 189 16.04 23.84 35.88
N THR A 190 14.88 23.86 36.50
CA THR A 190 14.07 22.68 36.75
C THR A 190 13.61 22.04 35.44
N LYS A 191 13.13 22.84 34.46
CA LYS A 191 12.83 22.35 33.11
C LYS A 191 14.03 21.66 32.46
N SER A 192 15.20 22.28 32.50
CA SER A 192 16.42 21.69 31.92
C SER A 192 16.88 20.44 32.66
N TYR A 193 16.76 20.40 33.99
CA TYR A 193 17.11 19.23 34.79
C TYR A 193 16.21 18.04 34.44
N ILE A 194 14.90 18.22 34.39
CA ILE A 194 13.95 17.20 34.04
C ILE A 194 14.22 16.73 32.59
N ALA A 195 14.32 17.65 31.64
CA ALA A 195 14.56 17.32 30.24
C ALA A 195 15.88 16.53 30.04
N THR A 196 16.94 16.94 30.70
CA THR A 196 18.22 16.24 30.59
C THR A 196 18.16 14.86 31.24
N THR A 197 17.47 14.72 32.35
CA THR A 197 17.34 13.44 33.07
C THR A 197 16.44 12.47 32.27
N MET A 198 15.32 12.95 31.76
CA MET A 198 14.39 12.16 30.95
C MET A 198 14.98 11.73 29.62
N ALA A 199 15.52 12.68 28.88
CA ALA A 199 15.90 12.48 27.48
C ALA A 199 17.43 12.35 27.28
N GLY A 200 18.24 12.74 28.25
CA GLY A 200 19.67 12.90 28.09
C GLY A 200 20.04 14.14 27.27
N THR A 201 21.29 14.51 27.28
CA THR A 201 21.81 15.74 26.66
C THR A 201 21.57 15.79 25.14
N ARG A 202 21.49 14.65 24.47
CA ARG A 202 21.31 14.58 23.00
C ARG A 202 19.86 14.73 22.56
N GLN A 203 18.90 14.18 23.33
CA GLN A 203 17.48 14.14 22.98
C GLN A 203 16.62 15.15 23.74
N GLN A 204 17.21 15.91 24.69
CA GLN A 204 16.48 16.87 25.53
C GLN A 204 15.66 17.89 24.73
N ASN A 205 16.12 18.28 23.54
CA ASN A 205 15.41 19.24 22.70
C ASN A 205 14.07 18.70 22.20
N TYR A 206 13.98 17.40 21.92
CA TYR A 206 12.73 16.76 21.49
C TYR A 206 11.72 16.68 22.65
N PHE A 207 12.23 16.32 23.84
CA PHE A 207 11.42 16.33 25.04
C PHE A 207 10.92 17.74 25.40
N LEU A 208 11.80 18.75 25.36
CA LEU A 208 11.44 20.15 25.59
C LEU A 208 10.40 20.63 24.57
N ALA A 209 10.56 20.30 23.29
CA ALA A 209 9.62 20.68 22.25
C ALA A 209 8.22 20.12 22.52
N LEU A 210 8.16 18.84 22.93
CA LEU A 210 6.90 18.16 23.25
C LEU A 210 6.25 18.75 24.50
N MET A 211 7.01 18.91 25.60
CA MET A 211 6.47 19.47 26.86
C MET A 211 6.01 20.92 26.71
N ASN A 212 6.74 21.76 25.99
CA ASN A 212 6.34 23.12 25.69
C ASN A 212 5.09 23.19 24.79
N ASP A 213 4.78 22.16 24.05
CA ASP A 213 3.53 22.08 23.30
C ASP A 213 2.39 21.56 24.19
N MET A 214 2.62 20.45 24.90
CA MET A 214 1.60 19.83 25.73
C MET A 214 1.14 20.71 26.90
N SER A 215 2.05 21.54 27.44
CA SER A 215 1.74 22.47 28.55
C SER A 215 0.65 23.49 28.23
N LYS A 216 0.39 23.74 26.95
CA LYS A 216 -0.72 24.62 26.53
C LYS A 216 -2.08 24.01 26.82
N GLY A 217 -2.17 22.69 27.00
CA GLY A 217 -3.41 21.96 27.16
C GLY A 217 -4.28 21.98 25.90
N ILE A 218 -5.44 21.37 25.99
CA ILE A 218 -6.40 21.30 24.88
C ILE A 218 -6.92 22.70 24.54
N GLU A 219 -7.32 23.48 25.54
CA GLU A 219 -7.87 24.84 25.37
C GLU A 219 -6.84 25.83 24.81
N GLY A 220 -5.57 25.66 25.16
CA GLY A 220 -4.45 26.48 24.67
C GLY A 220 -3.89 26.07 23.31
N GLY A 221 -4.50 25.07 22.66
CA GLY A 221 -4.14 24.65 21.31
C GLY A 221 -2.84 23.86 21.25
N SER A 222 -2.65 22.93 22.18
CA SER A 222 -1.57 21.94 22.09
C SER A 222 -1.76 21.05 20.87
N ARG A 223 -0.75 21.02 20.05
CA ARG A 223 -0.74 20.22 18.83
C ARG A 223 -0.76 18.73 19.10
N ALA A 224 -0.08 18.27 20.15
CA ALA A 224 -0.06 16.87 20.55
C ALA A 224 -1.46 16.35 20.90
N TYR A 225 -2.24 17.10 21.67
CA TYR A 225 -3.62 16.72 22.00
C TYR A 225 -4.55 16.78 20.79
N GLU A 226 -4.39 17.78 19.92
CA GLU A 226 -5.16 17.90 18.69
C GLU A 226 -4.91 16.70 17.76
N LEU A 227 -3.64 16.36 17.51
CA LEU A 227 -3.26 15.25 16.67
C LEU A 227 -3.68 13.90 17.26
N TYR A 228 -3.59 13.73 18.57
CA TYR A 228 -4.10 12.56 19.26
C TYR A 228 -5.61 12.41 19.09
N ALA A 229 -6.36 13.48 19.36
CA ALA A 229 -7.82 13.44 19.21
C ALA A 229 -8.26 13.15 17.77
N GLY A 230 -7.55 13.67 16.79
CA GLY A 230 -7.78 13.38 15.39
C GLY A 230 -7.39 11.95 15.01
N ALA A 231 -6.27 11.44 15.52
CA ALA A 231 -5.86 10.06 15.31
C ALA A 231 -6.88 9.04 15.87
N MET A 232 -7.45 9.33 17.04
CA MET A 232 -8.55 8.53 17.62
C MET A 232 -9.80 8.51 16.74
N ASN A 233 -10.00 9.51 15.90
CA ASN A 233 -11.14 9.64 14.98
C ASN A 233 -10.75 9.40 13.51
N ALA A 234 -9.57 8.85 13.24
CA ALA A 234 -9.03 8.70 11.88
C ALA A 234 -9.67 7.56 11.06
N ALA A 235 -10.60 6.80 11.63
CA ALA A 235 -11.21 5.65 10.96
C ALA A 235 -11.77 6.00 9.57
N GLY A 236 -11.34 5.26 8.55
CA GLY A 236 -11.74 5.45 7.15
C GLY A 236 -10.91 6.48 6.38
N THR A 237 -9.99 7.21 7.00
CA THR A 237 -9.19 8.25 6.34
C THR A 237 -8.37 7.69 5.18
N ALA A 238 -7.70 6.56 5.35
CA ALA A 238 -6.92 5.93 4.28
C ALA A 238 -7.82 5.52 3.10
N SER A 239 -9.00 4.98 3.38
CA SER A 239 -9.94 4.57 2.34
C SER A 239 -10.48 5.77 1.56
N GLN A 240 -10.79 6.88 2.23
CA GLN A 240 -11.26 8.11 1.59
C GLN A 240 -10.17 8.72 0.70
N LYS A 241 -8.94 8.83 1.20
CA LYS A 241 -7.81 9.32 0.42
C LYS A 241 -7.48 8.42 -0.76
N TYR A 242 -7.54 7.11 -0.56
CA TYR A 242 -7.34 6.17 -1.64
C TYR A 242 -8.41 6.32 -2.73
N ALA A 243 -9.68 6.55 -2.35
CA ALA A 243 -10.75 6.84 -3.32
C ALA A 243 -10.45 8.11 -4.14
N VAL A 244 -9.99 9.19 -3.50
CA VAL A 244 -9.56 10.41 -4.21
C VAL A 244 -8.36 10.12 -5.13
N TRP A 245 -7.38 9.33 -4.64
CA TRP A 245 -6.25 8.93 -5.48
C TRP A 245 -6.71 8.13 -6.70
N GLN A 246 -7.71 7.23 -6.57
CA GLN A 246 -8.23 6.44 -7.68
C GLN A 246 -8.81 7.29 -8.83
N GLU A 247 -9.23 8.51 -8.56
CA GLU A 247 -9.70 9.47 -9.57
C GLU A 247 -8.53 10.23 -10.22
N SER A 248 -7.32 10.07 -9.73
CA SER A 248 -6.14 10.77 -10.24
C SER A 248 -5.68 10.23 -11.60
N VAL A 249 -4.92 11.07 -12.32
CA VAL A 249 -4.23 10.70 -13.57
C VAL A 249 -3.26 9.54 -13.35
N GLU A 250 -2.59 9.51 -12.19
CA GLU A 250 -1.67 8.43 -11.82
C GLU A 250 -2.41 7.08 -11.68
N ALA A 251 -3.58 7.07 -11.05
CA ALA A 251 -4.40 5.87 -10.96
C ALA A 251 -4.87 5.39 -12.33
N ALA A 252 -5.22 6.30 -13.23
CA ALA A 252 -5.57 5.96 -14.61
C ALA A 252 -4.38 5.34 -15.37
N GLN A 253 -3.16 5.89 -15.19
CA GLN A 253 -1.94 5.32 -15.77
C GLN A 253 -1.63 3.93 -15.20
N ASN A 254 -1.81 3.76 -13.90
CA ASN A 254 -1.58 2.47 -13.23
C ASN A 254 -2.58 1.41 -13.70
N ARG A 255 -3.86 1.76 -13.86
CA ARG A 255 -4.88 0.85 -14.45
C ARG A 255 -4.51 0.45 -15.86
N LEU A 256 -4.07 1.39 -16.70
CA LEU A 256 -3.61 1.09 -18.06
C LEU A 256 -2.37 0.18 -18.07
N THR A 257 -1.42 0.41 -17.16
CA THR A 257 -0.23 -0.44 -17.01
C THR A 257 -0.61 -1.86 -16.56
N ALA A 258 -1.49 -1.98 -15.58
CA ALA A 258 -1.99 -3.27 -15.09
C ALA A 258 -2.75 -4.03 -16.20
N ALA A 259 -3.63 -3.35 -16.93
CA ALA A 259 -4.34 -3.93 -18.07
C ALA A 259 -3.40 -4.43 -19.16
N THR A 260 -2.35 -3.64 -19.47
CA THR A 260 -1.29 -4.06 -20.41
C THR A 260 -0.49 -5.25 -19.90
N GLN A 261 -0.15 -5.31 -18.62
CA GLN A 261 0.55 -6.46 -18.03
C GLN A 261 -0.33 -7.72 -18.09
N THR A 262 -1.60 -7.60 -17.74
CA THR A 262 -2.57 -8.70 -17.84
C THR A 262 -2.69 -9.17 -19.29
N PHE A 263 -2.81 -8.25 -20.25
CA PHE A 263 -2.84 -8.58 -21.67
C PHE A 263 -1.56 -9.32 -22.12
N TYR A 264 -0.37 -8.87 -21.67
CA TYR A 264 0.88 -9.57 -21.99
C TYR A 264 0.99 -10.95 -21.32
N SER A 265 0.47 -11.12 -20.10
CA SER A 265 0.46 -12.43 -19.44
C SER A 265 -0.47 -13.43 -20.14
N LEU A 266 -1.53 -12.94 -20.76
CA LEU A 266 -2.43 -13.73 -21.61
C LEU A 266 -1.81 -14.09 -22.97
N LEU A 267 -0.84 -13.29 -23.43
CA LEU A 267 -0.07 -13.52 -24.67
C LEU A 267 1.23 -14.32 -24.42
N ASP A 268 1.27 -15.13 -23.38
CA ASP A 268 2.38 -16.06 -23.13
C ASP A 268 2.77 -16.83 -24.40
N ALA A 269 4.06 -17.17 -24.50
CA ALA A 269 4.64 -17.87 -25.65
C ALA A 269 3.92 -19.20 -25.97
N ASP A 270 3.38 -19.88 -24.97
CA ASP A 270 2.59 -21.10 -25.12
C ASP A 270 1.19 -20.86 -25.66
N TRP A 271 0.54 -19.75 -25.30
CA TRP A 271 -0.73 -19.35 -25.90
C TRP A 271 -0.51 -18.93 -27.35
N MET A 272 0.51 -18.13 -27.63
CA MET A 272 0.87 -17.76 -29.01
C MET A 272 1.16 -18.98 -29.87
N LYS A 273 1.90 -19.97 -29.35
CA LYS A 273 2.12 -21.24 -30.06
C LYS A 273 0.83 -21.99 -30.30
N ARG A 274 -0.06 -22.12 -29.30
CA ARG A 274 -1.35 -22.79 -29.46
C ARG A 274 -2.26 -22.05 -30.45
N PHE A 275 -2.24 -20.74 -30.43
CA PHE A 275 -3.01 -19.92 -31.37
C PHE A 275 -2.49 -20.09 -32.81
N TYR A 276 -1.15 -20.02 -33.03
CA TYR A 276 -0.56 -20.24 -34.35
C TYR A 276 -0.76 -21.67 -34.84
N ASN A 277 -0.60 -22.65 -33.96
CA ASN A 277 -0.84 -24.07 -34.32
C ASN A 277 -2.31 -24.32 -34.62
N GLY A 278 -3.22 -23.83 -33.78
CA GLY A 278 -4.65 -23.96 -34.03
C GLY A 278 -5.13 -23.23 -35.29
N ALA A 279 -4.52 -22.10 -35.62
CA ALA A 279 -4.79 -21.40 -36.89
C ALA A 279 -4.21 -22.18 -38.09
N ALA A 280 -3.03 -22.79 -37.96
CA ALA A 280 -2.41 -23.64 -38.98
C ALA A 280 -3.21 -24.94 -39.18
N ASP A 281 -3.61 -25.58 -38.08
CA ASP A 281 -4.45 -26.80 -38.10
C ASP A 281 -5.82 -26.53 -38.76
N LEU A 282 -6.41 -25.35 -38.49
CA LEU A 282 -7.66 -24.91 -39.15
C LEU A 282 -7.43 -24.74 -40.67
N VAL A 283 -6.36 -24.12 -41.09
CA VAL A 283 -6.02 -23.95 -42.52
C VAL A 283 -5.78 -25.30 -43.18
N GLU A 284 -5.11 -26.25 -42.48
CA GLU A 284 -4.84 -27.59 -43.00
C GLU A 284 -6.10 -28.43 -43.09
N VAL A 285 -7.01 -28.39 -42.10
CA VAL A 285 -8.33 -29.04 -42.13
C VAL A 285 -9.18 -28.48 -43.24
N PHE A 286 -9.20 -27.18 -43.46
CA PHE A 286 -9.90 -26.55 -44.56
C PHE A 286 -9.27 -26.90 -45.92
N ALA A 287 -7.93 -26.96 -46.00
CA ALA A 287 -7.26 -27.36 -47.23
C ALA A 287 -7.52 -28.86 -47.60
N ALA A 288 -7.53 -29.75 -46.59
CA ALA A 288 -7.86 -31.15 -46.78
C ALA A 288 -9.34 -31.39 -47.17
N GLY A 289 -10.23 -30.54 -46.66
CA GLY A 289 -11.70 -30.61 -47.00
C GLY A 289 -12.04 -30.17 -48.44
N THR A 290 -11.11 -29.49 -49.14
CA THR A 290 -11.38 -28.98 -50.50
C THR A 290 -11.40 -30.06 -51.56
N ASP A 291 -10.75 -31.19 -51.33
CA ASP A 291 -10.73 -32.30 -52.28
C ASP A 291 -12.03 -33.13 -52.29
N THR A 292 -12.89 -32.96 -51.27
CA THR A 292 -14.13 -33.75 -51.12
C THR A 292 -15.43 -32.97 -51.32
N LEU A 293 -15.40 -31.62 -51.36
CA LEU A 293 -16.60 -30.78 -51.40
C LEU A 293 -16.54 -29.74 -52.53
N GLY A 294 -16.97 -30.12 -53.72
CA GLY A 294 -16.96 -29.30 -54.94
C GLY A 294 -17.83 -28.05 -54.82
N GLY A 295 -17.33 -26.98 -54.26
CA GLY A 295 -18.01 -25.68 -54.17
C GLY A 295 -17.43 -24.68 -53.15
N TRP A 296 -16.48 -25.10 -52.34
CA TRP A 296 -15.95 -24.28 -51.26
C TRP A 296 -14.73 -23.43 -51.65
N ASN A 297 -14.32 -23.48 -52.91
CA ASN A 297 -13.10 -22.77 -53.41
C ASN A 297 -13.12 -21.23 -53.22
N ILE A 298 -14.26 -20.64 -52.91
CA ILE A 298 -14.40 -19.21 -52.72
C ILE A 298 -14.35 -18.84 -51.22
N MET A 299 -14.79 -19.73 -50.31
CA MET A 299 -14.82 -19.41 -48.87
C MET A 299 -13.47 -19.56 -48.18
N ILE A 300 -12.62 -20.47 -48.60
CA ILE A 300 -11.31 -20.73 -47.96
C ILE A 300 -10.34 -19.53 -48.09
N PRO A 301 -10.19 -18.89 -49.28
CA PRO A 301 -9.41 -17.69 -49.37
C PRO A 301 -9.92 -16.52 -48.53
N ALA A 302 -11.26 -16.41 -48.36
CA ALA A 302 -11.88 -15.38 -47.55
C ALA A 302 -11.65 -15.59 -46.05
N ILE A 303 -11.71 -16.84 -45.54
CA ILE A 303 -11.45 -17.18 -44.14
C ILE A 303 -9.96 -17.06 -43.84
N SER A 304 -9.09 -17.55 -44.70
CA SER A 304 -7.64 -17.39 -44.52
C SER A 304 -7.17 -15.93 -44.58
N ALA A 305 -7.74 -15.13 -45.49
CA ALA A 305 -7.47 -13.71 -45.56
C ALA A 305 -8.02 -12.96 -44.31
N GLY A 306 -9.15 -13.40 -43.79
CA GLY A 306 -9.73 -12.88 -42.54
C GLY A 306 -8.83 -13.19 -41.33
N LEU A 307 -8.32 -14.40 -41.21
CA LEU A 307 -7.39 -14.81 -40.15
C LEU A 307 -6.05 -14.08 -40.25
N ILE A 308 -5.47 -13.93 -41.44
CA ILE A 308 -4.24 -13.16 -41.67
C ILE A 308 -4.49 -11.67 -41.33
N GLY A 309 -5.65 -11.16 -41.74
CA GLY A 309 -6.07 -9.79 -41.39
C GLY A 309 -6.19 -9.58 -39.88
N LEU A 310 -6.77 -10.53 -39.17
CA LEU A 310 -6.88 -10.49 -37.71
C LEU A 310 -5.51 -10.51 -37.03
N ILE A 311 -4.62 -11.41 -37.44
CA ILE A 311 -3.23 -11.46 -36.91
C ILE A 311 -2.55 -10.11 -37.12
N ALA A 312 -2.69 -9.50 -38.30
CA ALA A 312 -2.12 -8.19 -38.59
C ALA A 312 -2.70 -7.07 -37.71
N VAL A 313 -4.00 -7.11 -37.40
CA VAL A 313 -4.67 -6.15 -36.51
C VAL A 313 -4.21 -6.32 -35.07
N VAL A 314 -4.13 -7.56 -34.58
CA VAL A 314 -3.61 -7.85 -33.22
C VAL A 314 -2.14 -7.42 -33.09
N MET A 315 -1.31 -7.68 -34.09
CA MET A 315 0.09 -7.23 -34.09
C MET A 315 0.22 -5.71 -34.11
N LYS A 316 -0.66 -5.00 -34.83
CA LYS A 316 -0.70 -3.53 -34.81
C LYS A 316 -1.15 -2.98 -33.44
N ALA A 317 -2.12 -3.63 -32.78
CA ALA A 317 -2.53 -3.25 -31.44
C ALA A 317 -1.40 -3.44 -30.43
N ILE A 318 -0.68 -4.56 -30.48
CA ILE A 318 0.51 -4.81 -29.64
C ILE A 318 1.59 -3.74 -29.89
N ALA A 319 1.85 -3.39 -31.14
CA ALA A 319 2.82 -2.34 -31.49
C ALA A 319 2.38 -0.96 -30.98
N ALA A 320 1.09 -0.64 -31.07
CA ALA A 320 0.51 0.60 -30.57
C ALA A 320 0.61 0.69 -29.03
N ILE A 321 0.33 -0.40 -28.31
CA ILE A 321 0.48 -0.49 -26.84
C ILE A 321 1.95 -0.31 -26.45
N LYS A 322 2.89 -0.94 -27.18
CA LYS A 322 4.33 -0.76 -26.93
C LYS A 322 4.77 0.69 -27.16
N ALA A 323 4.31 1.33 -28.22
CA ALA A 323 4.61 2.73 -28.53
C ALA A 323 4.05 3.68 -27.46
N MET A 324 2.80 3.46 -27.02
CA MET A 324 2.16 4.22 -25.95
C MET A 324 2.93 4.09 -24.63
N ARG A 325 3.36 2.88 -24.29
CA ARG A 325 4.17 2.64 -23.08
C ARG A 325 5.53 3.36 -23.18
N ALA A 326 6.19 3.33 -24.34
CA ALA A 326 7.44 4.02 -24.54
C ALA A 326 7.28 5.54 -24.41
N ALA A 327 6.21 6.13 -24.94
CA ALA A 327 5.91 7.55 -24.82
C ALA A 327 5.63 7.96 -23.36
N LEU A 328 4.88 7.15 -22.61
CA LEU A 328 4.62 7.38 -21.19
C LEU A 328 5.90 7.29 -20.34
N MET A 329 6.79 6.34 -20.63
CA MET A 329 8.08 6.22 -19.94
C MET A 329 9.07 7.33 -20.32
N ALA A 330 8.92 7.94 -21.49
CA ALA A 330 9.69 9.10 -21.91
C ALA A 330 9.20 10.43 -21.29
N GLY A 331 8.14 10.41 -20.48
CA GLY A 331 7.56 11.61 -19.84
C GLY A 331 6.69 12.43 -20.79
N GLU A 332 6.33 11.91 -21.94
CA GLU A 332 5.36 12.53 -22.83
C GLU A 332 3.96 12.41 -22.20
N GLY A 333 3.20 13.50 -22.18
CA GLY A 333 1.88 13.54 -21.55
C GLY A 333 0.92 12.51 -22.17
N ILE A 334 -0.05 12.04 -21.38
CA ILE A 334 -1.06 11.05 -21.79
C ILE A 334 -1.75 11.44 -23.10
N ALA A 335 -2.04 12.71 -23.30
CA ALA A 335 -2.66 13.21 -24.52
C ALA A 335 -1.79 12.95 -25.77
N ALA A 336 -0.45 13.09 -25.67
CA ALA A 336 0.48 12.80 -26.75
C ALA A 336 0.59 11.28 -26.99
N ALA A 337 0.68 10.49 -25.94
CA ALA A 337 0.70 9.02 -26.04
C ALA A 337 -0.60 8.46 -26.64
N MET A 338 -1.74 9.10 -26.40
CA MET A 338 -3.08 8.71 -26.90
C MET A 338 -3.37 9.25 -28.30
N SER A 339 -2.72 10.34 -28.75
CA SER A 339 -2.98 10.97 -30.04
C SER A 339 -2.45 10.18 -31.24
N GLY A 340 -1.58 9.20 -31.03
CA GLY A 340 -0.94 8.39 -32.08
C GLY A 340 -1.81 7.26 -32.69
N GLY A 341 -3.13 7.28 -32.55
CA GLY A 341 -4.01 6.22 -33.11
C GLY A 341 -3.96 4.89 -32.33
N ALA A 342 -3.27 4.85 -31.16
CA ALA A 342 -3.12 3.65 -30.35
C ALA A 342 -4.48 3.12 -29.84
N ILE A 343 -5.36 4.01 -29.39
CA ILE A 343 -6.71 3.64 -28.95
C ILE A 343 -7.53 3.10 -30.11
N GLY A 344 -7.50 3.77 -31.26
CA GLY A 344 -8.18 3.30 -32.46
C GLY A 344 -7.71 1.91 -32.91
N ALA A 345 -6.40 1.62 -32.77
CA ALA A 345 -5.84 0.31 -33.08
C ALA A 345 -6.29 -0.78 -32.10
N ILE A 346 -6.40 -0.45 -30.81
CA ILE A 346 -6.89 -1.36 -29.76
C ILE A 346 -8.39 -1.65 -29.98
N ILE A 347 -9.19 -0.61 -30.21
CA ILE A 347 -10.64 -0.76 -30.49
C ILE A 347 -10.86 -1.58 -31.77
N ALA A 348 -10.07 -1.32 -32.82
CA ALA A 348 -10.14 -2.08 -34.06
C ALA A 348 -9.75 -3.56 -33.85
N ALA A 349 -8.78 -3.84 -32.99
CA ALA A 349 -8.39 -5.22 -32.64
C ALA A 349 -9.49 -5.96 -31.89
N VAL A 350 -10.13 -5.30 -30.94
CA VAL A 350 -11.27 -5.88 -30.17
C VAL A 350 -12.47 -6.13 -31.09
N ALA A 351 -12.80 -5.18 -31.98
CA ALA A 351 -13.87 -5.35 -32.95
C ALA A 351 -13.59 -6.49 -33.94
N ALA A 352 -12.34 -6.60 -34.42
CA ALA A 352 -11.95 -7.69 -35.33
C ALA A 352 -12.01 -9.06 -34.63
N LEU A 353 -11.60 -9.14 -33.36
CA LEU A 353 -11.71 -10.35 -32.54
C LEU A 353 -13.17 -10.78 -32.38
N SER A 354 -14.06 -9.84 -32.08
CA SER A 354 -15.51 -10.08 -31.97
C SER A 354 -16.11 -10.62 -33.29
N THR A 355 -15.66 -10.04 -34.40
CA THR A 355 -16.13 -10.47 -35.75
C THR A 355 -15.69 -11.89 -36.08
N VAL A 356 -14.44 -12.25 -35.75
CA VAL A 356 -13.93 -13.61 -35.99
C VAL A 356 -14.58 -14.65 -35.08
N ILE A 357 -14.81 -14.31 -33.80
CA ILE A 357 -15.57 -15.18 -32.89
C ILE A 357 -16.97 -15.44 -33.44
N THR A 358 -17.64 -14.40 -33.97
CA THR A 358 -18.95 -14.52 -34.56
C THR A 358 -18.93 -15.37 -35.85
N MET A 359 -17.90 -15.25 -36.70
CA MET A 359 -17.71 -16.06 -37.90
C MET A 359 -17.40 -17.52 -37.55
N ILE A 360 -16.54 -17.78 -36.55
CA ILE A 360 -16.25 -19.16 -36.10
C ILE A 360 -17.48 -19.79 -35.47
N ALA A 361 -18.25 -19.05 -34.67
CA ALA A 361 -19.51 -19.53 -34.11
C ALA A 361 -20.55 -19.80 -35.19
N GLY A 362 -20.63 -18.95 -36.22
CA GLY A 362 -21.49 -19.16 -37.39
C GLY A 362 -21.07 -20.36 -38.24
N ALA A 363 -19.77 -20.53 -38.50
CA ALA A 363 -19.23 -21.67 -39.21
C ALA A 363 -19.41 -22.98 -38.45
N ALA A 364 -19.22 -22.95 -37.11
CA ALA A 364 -19.47 -24.10 -36.23
C ALA A 364 -20.97 -24.51 -36.19
N ALA A 365 -21.88 -23.53 -36.29
CA ALA A 365 -23.30 -23.78 -36.38
C ALA A 365 -23.71 -24.42 -37.72
N SER A 366 -23.00 -24.07 -38.81
CA SER A 366 -23.20 -24.64 -40.13
C SER A 366 -22.52 -25.99 -40.31
N ALA A 367 -21.46 -26.29 -39.55
CA ALA A 367 -20.70 -27.54 -39.62
C ALA A 367 -21.26 -28.68 -38.75
N ARG A 368 -22.53 -28.62 -38.34
CA ARG A 368 -23.21 -29.63 -37.49
C ARG A 368 -23.29 -31.04 -38.09
N GLU A 369 -22.79 -31.25 -39.32
CA GLU A 369 -22.74 -32.58 -39.99
C GLU A 369 -21.32 -33.17 -40.07
N ILE A 370 -20.27 -32.50 -39.56
CA ILE A 370 -18.92 -33.05 -39.55
C ILE A 370 -18.59 -33.54 -38.14
N GLU A 371 -18.45 -34.84 -38.02
CA GLU A 371 -18.24 -35.62 -36.81
C GLU A 371 -16.96 -35.17 -36.03
N LYS A 372 -17.17 -34.70 -34.80
CA LYS A 372 -16.24 -34.80 -33.68
C LYS A 372 -14.90 -34.02 -33.75
N VAL A 373 -14.98 -32.73 -33.76
CA VAL A 373 -13.92 -31.94 -33.06
C VAL A 373 -14.62 -31.10 -32.00
N ASP A 374 -14.34 -31.41 -30.72
CA ASP A 374 -14.92 -30.70 -29.58
C ASP A 374 -14.18 -29.35 -29.39
N TYR A 375 -14.74 -28.29 -29.95
CA TYR A 375 -14.25 -26.92 -29.82
C TYR A 375 -14.84 -26.19 -28.61
N SER A 376 -15.63 -26.84 -27.76
CA SER A 376 -16.33 -26.20 -26.63
C SER A 376 -15.35 -25.52 -25.69
N SER A 377 -14.26 -26.19 -25.34
CA SER A 377 -13.24 -25.61 -24.44
C SER A 377 -12.51 -24.39 -25.02
N THR A 378 -12.35 -24.34 -26.34
CA THR A 378 -11.72 -23.21 -27.03
C THR A 378 -12.69 -22.03 -27.13
N ILE A 379 -13.98 -22.29 -27.37
CA ILE A 379 -15.03 -21.29 -27.42
C ILE A 379 -15.31 -20.72 -26.04
N ASP A 380 -15.36 -21.56 -25.00
CA ASP A 380 -15.52 -21.13 -23.61
C ASP A 380 -14.35 -20.25 -23.15
N THR A 381 -13.13 -20.63 -23.53
CA THR A 381 -11.94 -19.84 -23.24
C THR A 381 -11.99 -18.47 -23.95
N MET A 382 -12.35 -18.43 -25.23
CA MET A 382 -12.48 -17.19 -25.99
C MET A 382 -13.63 -16.31 -25.48
N THR A 383 -14.73 -16.90 -25.06
CA THR A 383 -15.87 -16.17 -24.48
C THR A 383 -15.50 -15.55 -23.13
N SER A 384 -14.79 -16.29 -22.29
CA SER A 384 -14.25 -15.78 -21.03
C SER A 384 -13.27 -14.61 -21.26
N TYR A 385 -12.46 -14.65 -22.30
CA TYR A 385 -11.55 -13.53 -22.65
C TYR A 385 -12.32 -12.31 -23.16
N ARG A 386 -13.37 -12.50 -23.97
CA ARG A 386 -14.24 -11.41 -24.40
C ARG A 386 -14.88 -10.72 -23.21
N ASP A 387 -15.48 -11.49 -22.30
CA ASP A 387 -16.18 -10.96 -21.13
C ASP A 387 -15.24 -10.22 -20.18
N ASN A 388 -13.98 -10.68 -20.07
CA ASN A 388 -12.92 -9.94 -19.35
C ASN A 388 -12.51 -8.65 -20.05
N ILE A 389 -12.46 -8.61 -21.39
CA ILE A 389 -12.13 -7.40 -22.15
C ILE A 389 -13.30 -6.41 -22.11
N ASP A 390 -14.54 -6.86 -22.21
CA ASP A 390 -15.73 -6.02 -22.09
C ASP A 390 -15.84 -5.42 -20.68
N GLY A 391 -15.47 -6.17 -19.63
CA GLY A 391 -15.35 -5.66 -18.26
C GLY A 391 -14.30 -4.56 -18.11
N LEU A 392 -13.19 -4.66 -18.84
CA LEU A 392 -12.09 -3.67 -18.83
C LEU A 392 -12.40 -2.39 -19.64
N VAL A 393 -13.37 -2.44 -20.55
CA VAL A 393 -13.77 -1.30 -21.41
C VAL A 393 -14.94 -0.53 -20.78
N THR A 394 -15.73 -1.17 -19.90
CA THR A 394 -16.91 -0.57 -19.23
C THR A 394 -16.64 -0.03 -17.84
N GLU A 395 -15.47 -0.27 -17.23
CA GLU A 395 -14.94 0.40 -16.03
C GLU A 395 -13.96 1.52 -16.40
#